data_5867fe90e16729b9b48e8f52dcd08821
#
_entry.id   5867fe90e16729b9b48e8f52dcd08821
#
_cell.length_a   1.000
_cell.length_b   1.000
_cell.length_c   1.000
_cell.angle_alpha   90.00
_cell.angle_beta   90.00
_cell.angle_gamma   90.00
#
_symmetry.space_group_name_H-M   'P 1'
#
loop_
_entity.id
_entity.type
_entity.pdbx_description
1 polymer ?
#
loop_
_entity_poly.entity_id
_entity_poly.type
_entity_poly.pdbx_seq_one_letter_code
_entity_poly.pdbx_strand_id
1 'polypeptide(L)'
;AEKINATGHPVLRYVGGKISPEMQTPKILWLKENRPHIYQQARHFFDLADYLTWRSTGDEARSVCTVTCKWTYLAHEQRWDAGYFRQIGLAELADEDFVRIGQRIVDPGTPCGDGLCATAAEEMGLPIGTPVAVGMIDAHAGGIGTVGVLNGAVNNMAYVFGTSSCTMTTTQEAVFVPGVWGPYYSAMVPGYWLSEGGQSAAGAAIDQLLSFHPAAAEAREQAKAAGVPLPVWLADRVLTQVASPSEAVTLAAGLHVVPEFLGNRAPLADPHAKALIAGLGMERDLDNLTALYVAGLCGIGYGLRQIIDAQRACGIESENIVISGGAGQHPLVRQLLADACGVSIVSTASR
;
A
#
# COMPACT_ATOMS: atom_id res chain seq x y z
N ALA A 1 13.00 -0.38 13.53
CA ALA A 1 13.16 -1.33 12.41
C ALA A 1 14.62 -1.82 12.28
N GLU A 2 15.60 -0.93 12.23
CA GLU A 2 17.03 -1.29 12.03
C GLU A 2 17.54 -2.33 13.03
N LYS A 3 17.27 -2.16 14.34
CA LYS A 3 17.60 -3.15 15.37
C LYS A 3 17.03 -4.54 15.09
N ILE A 4 15.78 -4.58 14.60
CA ILE A 4 15.11 -5.84 14.25
C ILE A 4 15.75 -6.44 13.01
N ASN A 5 16.00 -5.66 11.98
CA ASN A 5 16.63 -6.12 10.75
C ASN A 5 18.05 -6.65 10.99
N ALA A 6 18.80 -6.04 11.92
CA ALA A 6 20.12 -6.49 12.28
C ALA A 6 20.15 -7.90 12.93
N THR A 7 19.02 -8.41 13.42
CA THR A 7 18.94 -9.77 13.99
C THR A 7 19.05 -10.86 12.93
N GLY A 8 18.68 -10.56 11.68
CA GLY A 8 18.64 -11.55 10.59
C GLY A 8 17.68 -12.72 10.86
N HIS A 9 16.67 -12.54 11.74
CA HIS A 9 15.77 -13.63 12.10
C HIS A 9 15.01 -14.17 10.87
N PRO A 10 14.87 -15.49 10.72
CA PRO A 10 14.27 -16.12 9.53
C PRO A 10 12.85 -15.64 9.22
N VAL A 11 12.07 -15.20 10.22
CA VAL A 11 10.71 -14.66 10.02
C VAL A 11 10.69 -13.42 9.12
N LEU A 12 11.81 -12.68 9.06
CA LEU A 12 11.90 -11.47 8.22
C LEU A 12 11.77 -11.77 6.73
N ARG A 13 12.00 -13.03 6.31
CA ARG A 13 11.75 -13.43 4.91
C ARG A 13 10.31 -13.15 4.46
N TYR A 14 9.34 -13.20 5.38
CA TYR A 14 7.92 -12.93 5.11
C TYR A 14 7.59 -11.45 5.01
N VAL A 15 8.53 -10.57 5.23
CA VAL A 15 8.38 -9.11 5.07
C VAL A 15 9.41 -8.56 4.07
N GLY A 16 9.75 -9.37 3.05
CA GLY A 16 10.70 -8.99 2.00
C GLY A 16 12.16 -8.94 2.45
N GLY A 17 12.49 -9.57 3.58
CA GLY A 17 13.83 -9.63 4.17
C GLY A 17 14.15 -8.49 5.15
N LYS A 18 13.38 -7.40 5.12
CA LYS A 18 13.56 -6.25 6.01
C LYS A 18 12.21 -5.73 6.48
N ILE A 19 12.03 -5.67 7.82
CA ILE A 19 10.83 -5.09 8.39
C ILE A 19 10.85 -3.56 8.26
N SER A 20 9.71 -3.00 7.85
CA SER A 20 9.51 -1.56 7.72
C SER A 20 9.10 -0.93 9.07
N PRO A 21 9.49 0.34 9.34
CA PRO A 21 8.97 1.08 10.49
C PRO A 21 7.44 1.30 10.43
N GLU A 22 6.81 1.07 9.30
CA GLU A 22 5.35 1.11 9.15
C GLU A 22 4.65 -0.06 9.86
N MET A 23 5.36 -1.16 10.12
CA MET A 23 4.81 -2.34 10.80
C MET A 23 4.74 -2.17 12.31
N GLN A 24 3.96 -3.03 12.98
CA GLN A 24 3.63 -2.85 14.40
C GLN A 24 4.76 -3.27 15.33
N THR A 25 5.46 -4.38 15.05
CA THR A 25 6.52 -4.84 15.95
C THR A 25 7.63 -3.80 16.19
N PRO A 26 8.12 -3.04 15.20
CA PRO A 26 9.04 -1.92 15.44
C PRO A 26 8.44 -0.81 16.29
N LYS A 27 7.16 -0.50 16.11
CA LYS A 27 6.45 0.53 16.90
C LYS A 27 6.30 0.12 18.36
N ILE A 28 5.98 -1.15 18.61
CA ILE A 28 5.84 -1.69 19.97
C ILE A 28 7.20 -1.75 20.68
N LEU A 29 8.26 -2.14 19.98
CA LEU A 29 9.62 -2.08 20.51
C LEU A 29 10.00 -0.64 20.89
N TRP A 30 9.72 0.32 20.01
CA TRP A 30 9.94 1.73 20.30
C TRP A 30 9.15 2.20 21.53
N LEU A 31 7.88 1.79 21.62
CA LEU A 31 7.02 2.13 22.76
C LEU A 31 7.60 1.57 24.08
N LYS A 32 8.06 0.32 24.07
CA LYS A 32 8.72 -0.30 25.21
C LYS A 32 9.96 0.48 25.66
N GLU A 33 10.80 0.87 24.70
CA GLU A 33 12.07 1.57 25.00
C GLU A 33 11.87 3.03 25.42
N ASN A 34 10.89 3.74 24.86
CA ASN A 34 10.72 5.18 25.05
C ASN A 34 9.54 5.57 25.94
N ARG A 35 8.59 4.68 26.17
CA ARG A 35 7.40 4.87 27.00
C ARG A 35 7.09 3.59 27.80
N PRO A 36 8.05 3.08 28.62
CA PRO A 36 7.94 1.78 29.27
C PRO A 36 6.71 1.65 30.18
N HIS A 37 6.30 2.72 30.85
CA HIS A 37 5.10 2.71 31.68
C HIS A 37 3.81 2.48 30.87
N ILE A 38 3.69 3.04 29.65
CA ILE A 38 2.56 2.81 28.75
C ILE A 38 2.59 1.37 28.26
N TYR A 39 3.75 0.89 27.83
CA TYR A 39 3.91 -0.49 27.38
C TYR A 39 3.53 -1.51 28.48
N GLN A 40 3.95 -1.27 29.72
CA GLN A 40 3.66 -2.15 30.85
C GLN A 40 2.18 -2.15 31.25
N GLN A 41 1.50 -1.00 31.16
CA GLN A 41 0.10 -0.86 31.52
C GLN A 41 -0.87 -1.28 30.42
N ALA A 42 -0.41 -1.33 29.17
CA ALA A 42 -1.24 -1.70 28.04
C ALA A 42 -1.69 -3.15 28.16
N ARG A 43 -3.01 -3.37 28.23
CA ARG A 43 -3.63 -4.69 28.26
C ARG A 43 -3.69 -5.33 26.88
N HIS A 44 -3.90 -4.51 25.85
CA HIS A 44 -3.99 -4.95 24.46
C HIS A 44 -3.24 -4.00 23.54
N PHE A 45 -2.68 -4.56 22.48
CA PHE A 45 -2.18 -3.84 21.31
C PHE A 45 -2.99 -4.29 20.11
N PHE A 46 -3.61 -3.35 19.44
CA PHE A 46 -4.45 -3.59 18.29
C PHE A 46 -3.91 -2.91 17.04
N ASP A 47 -4.15 -3.49 15.89
CA ASP A 47 -4.24 -2.73 14.65
C ASP A 47 -5.56 -1.94 14.64
N LEU A 48 -5.65 -0.87 13.84
CA LEU A 48 -6.84 -0.01 13.85
C LEU A 48 -8.12 -0.79 13.49
N ALA A 49 -8.07 -1.66 12.49
CA ALA A 49 -9.22 -2.47 12.11
C ALA A 49 -9.71 -3.35 13.26
N ASP A 50 -8.78 -4.01 13.96
CA ASP A 50 -9.11 -4.87 15.10
C ASP A 50 -9.58 -4.06 16.31
N TYR A 51 -9.02 -2.86 16.52
CA TYR A 51 -9.49 -1.96 17.58
C TYR A 51 -10.94 -1.53 17.37
N LEU A 52 -11.31 -1.19 16.14
CA LEU A 52 -12.67 -0.77 15.82
C LEU A 52 -13.69 -1.90 16.03
N THR A 53 -13.37 -3.13 15.64
CA THR A 53 -14.24 -4.28 15.88
C THR A 53 -14.34 -4.63 17.38
N TRP A 54 -13.21 -4.60 18.10
CA TRP A 54 -13.22 -4.78 19.56
C TRP A 54 -14.02 -3.68 20.28
N ARG A 55 -13.81 -2.41 19.92
CA ARG A 55 -14.52 -1.27 20.53
C ARG A 55 -16.03 -1.34 20.32
N SER A 56 -16.45 -1.86 19.18
CA SER A 56 -17.86 -1.96 18.82
C SER A 56 -18.57 -3.21 19.35
N THR A 57 -17.85 -4.28 19.62
CA THR A 57 -18.44 -5.58 20.00
C THR A 57 -17.96 -6.14 21.34
N GLY A 58 -16.77 -5.73 21.79
CA GLY A 58 -16.05 -6.37 22.91
C GLY A 58 -15.31 -7.66 22.54
N ASP A 59 -15.41 -8.12 21.30
CA ASP A 59 -14.71 -9.31 20.81
C ASP A 59 -13.21 -9.02 20.61
N GLU A 60 -12.33 -9.83 21.21
CA GLU A 60 -10.87 -9.68 21.14
C GLU A 60 -10.23 -10.37 19.92
N ALA A 61 -11.02 -10.84 18.97
CA ALA A 61 -10.49 -11.43 17.73
C ALA A 61 -9.55 -10.46 17.00
N ARG A 62 -8.55 -11.05 16.34
CA ARG A 62 -7.67 -10.33 15.40
C ARG A 62 -7.88 -10.87 14.00
N SER A 63 -7.85 -9.98 13.05
CA SER A 63 -7.87 -10.35 11.63
C SER A 63 -6.55 -11.01 11.24
N VAL A 64 -6.61 -12.13 10.55
CA VAL A 64 -5.41 -12.74 9.95
C VAL A 64 -4.71 -11.76 9.02
N CYS A 65 -5.44 -10.87 8.36
CA CYS A 65 -4.88 -9.82 7.52
C CYS A 65 -3.94 -8.90 8.31
N THR A 66 -4.41 -8.33 9.42
CA THR A 66 -3.64 -7.36 10.21
C THR A 66 -2.42 -7.99 10.87
N VAL A 67 -2.60 -9.14 11.51
CA VAL A 67 -1.50 -9.78 12.26
C VAL A 67 -0.44 -10.38 11.37
N THR A 68 -0.81 -10.91 10.21
CA THR A 68 0.16 -11.45 9.24
C THR A 68 0.97 -10.33 8.59
N CYS A 69 0.31 -9.26 8.14
CA CYS A 69 0.97 -8.18 7.43
C CYS A 69 1.78 -7.25 8.36
N LYS A 70 1.32 -7.02 9.59
CA LYS A 70 1.90 -5.98 10.46
C LYS A 70 2.64 -6.53 11.68
N TRP A 71 2.35 -7.77 12.09
CA TRP A 71 2.87 -8.35 13.34
C TRP A 71 3.71 -9.62 13.15
N THR A 72 3.95 -10.03 11.91
CA THR A 72 4.73 -11.25 11.57
C THR A 72 4.09 -12.56 12.06
N TYR A 73 2.75 -12.63 12.18
CA TYR A 73 2.07 -13.87 12.45
C TYR A 73 2.22 -14.86 11.28
N LEU A 74 2.56 -16.09 11.57
CA LEU A 74 2.73 -17.15 10.57
C LEU A 74 1.39 -17.87 10.36
N ALA A 75 0.51 -17.28 9.56
CA ALA A 75 -0.86 -17.76 9.39
C ALA A 75 -0.91 -19.18 8.78
N HIS A 76 0.03 -19.54 7.91
CA HIS A 76 0.14 -20.88 7.34
C HIS A 76 0.55 -21.96 8.36
N GLU A 77 1.17 -21.55 9.47
CA GLU A 77 1.52 -22.40 10.61
C GLU A 77 0.60 -22.18 11.81
N GLN A 78 -0.31 -21.22 11.72
CA GLN A 78 -1.25 -20.83 12.79
C GLN A 78 -0.57 -20.52 14.12
N ARG A 79 0.59 -19.84 14.07
CA ARG A 79 1.36 -19.52 15.28
C ARG A 79 2.09 -18.19 15.20
N TRP A 80 2.40 -17.67 16.37
CA TRP A 80 3.41 -16.64 16.58
C TRP A 80 4.81 -17.29 16.66
N ASP A 81 5.84 -16.58 16.21
CA ASP A 81 7.23 -17.03 16.41
C ASP A 81 7.79 -16.45 17.70
N ALA A 82 7.72 -17.23 18.78
CA ALA A 82 8.21 -16.82 20.10
C ALA A 82 9.72 -16.50 20.10
N GLY A 83 10.50 -17.21 19.29
CA GLY A 83 11.93 -16.94 19.13
C GLY A 83 12.21 -15.55 18.58
N TYR A 84 11.43 -15.15 17.57
CA TYR A 84 11.50 -13.80 17.02
C TYR A 84 11.21 -12.72 18.06
N PHE A 85 10.10 -12.82 18.77
CA PHE A 85 9.73 -11.82 19.78
C PHE A 85 10.76 -11.72 20.91
N ARG A 86 11.35 -12.85 21.35
CA ARG A 86 12.45 -12.83 22.33
C ARG A 86 13.71 -12.16 21.78
N GLN A 87 14.08 -12.49 20.56
CA GLN A 87 15.30 -11.96 19.95
C GLN A 87 15.24 -10.46 19.68
N ILE A 88 14.06 -9.91 19.34
CA ILE A 88 13.89 -8.47 19.10
C ILE A 88 13.69 -7.65 20.37
N GLY A 89 13.65 -8.27 21.55
CA GLY A 89 13.49 -7.58 22.82
C GLY A 89 12.04 -7.40 23.30
N LEU A 90 11.11 -8.21 22.78
CA LEU A 90 9.69 -8.25 23.16
C LEU A 90 9.32 -9.60 23.78
N ALA A 91 10.22 -10.17 24.60
CA ALA A 91 10.07 -11.48 25.21
C ALA A 91 8.78 -11.63 26.02
N GLU A 92 8.34 -10.56 26.69
CA GLU A 92 7.14 -10.58 27.53
C GLU A 92 5.89 -10.97 26.74
N LEU A 93 5.79 -10.54 25.47
CA LEU A 93 4.65 -10.91 24.63
C LEU A 93 4.59 -12.44 24.40
N ALA A 94 5.74 -13.07 24.24
CA ALA A 94 5.83 -14.53 24.10
C ALA A 94 5.59 -15.25 25.46
N ASP A 95 6.13 -14.70 26.55
CA ASP A 95 6.01 -15.29 27.88
C ASP A 95 4.58 -15.21 28.44
N GLU A 96 3.80 -14.23 27.97
CA GLU A 96 2.37 -14.06 28.26
C GLU A 96 1.47 -14.77 27.22
N ASP A 97 2.01 -15.69 26.42
CA ASP A 97 1.29 -16.42 25.39
C ASP A 97 0.56 -15.51 24.38
N PHE A 98 1.18 -14.38 24.05
CA PHE A 98 0.69 -13.39 23.08
C PHE A 98 -0.68 -12.78 23.38
N VAL A 99 -1.17 -12.88 24.61
CA VAL A 99 -2.51 -12.37 24.98
C VAL A 99 -2.70 -10.90 24.61
N ARG A 100 -1.66 -10.09 24.72
CA ARG A 100 -1.74 -8.65 24.40
C ARG A 100 -1.83 -8.33 22.91
N ILE A 101 -1.37 -9.21 22.02
CA ILE A 101 -1.38 -9.00 20.58
C ILE A 101 -2.35 -9.91 19.84
N GLY A 102 -2.90 -10.91 20.52
CA GLY A 102 -4.02 -11.75 20.06
C GLY A 102 -3.72 -13.23 20.04
N GLN A 103 -4.66 -13.99 20.58
CA GLN A 103 -4.64 -15.45 20.59
C GLN A 103 -5.69 -16.04 19.65
N ARG A 104 -6.83 -15.35 19.48
CA ARG A 104 -7.87 -15.74 18.55
C ARG A 104 -7.71 -14.99 17.22
N ILE A 105 -7.11 -15.66 16.26
CA ILE A 105 -6.87 -15.13 14.91
C ILE A 105 -7.88 -15.76 13.96
N VAL A 106 -8.59 -14.94 13.20
CA VAL A 106 -9.69 -15.39 12.33
C VAL A 106 -9.66 -14.66 10.98
N ASP A 107 -10.32 -15.24 9.99
CA ASP A 107 -10.43 -14.66 8.66
C ASP A 107 -11.31 -13.38 8.66
N PRO A 108 -10.99 -12.39 7.82
CA PRO A 108 -11.89 -11.28 7.54
C PRO A 108 -13.29 -11.77 7.16
N GLY A 109 -14.31 -11.06 7.64
CA GLY A 109 -15.71 -11.47 7.44
C GLY A 109 -16.26 -12.40 8.51
N THR A 110 -15.42 -12.95 9.41
CA THR A 110 -15.89 -13.74 10.56
C THR A 110 -16.71 -12.87 11.50
N PRO A 111 -17.91 -13.32 11.98
CA PRO A 111 -18.70 -12.56 12.93
C PRO A 111 -17.96 -12.27 14.24
N CYS A 112 -18.09 -11.06 14.74
CA CYS A 112 -17.55 -10.60 16.02
C CYS A 112 -18.60 -10.68 17.11
N GLY A 113 -18.47 -11.66 18.01
CA GLY A 113 -19.37 -11.85 19.15
C GLY A 113 -20.84 -11.84 18.73
N ASP A 114 -21.66 -11.14 19.53
CA ASP A 114 -23.09 -10.98 19.28
C ASP A 114 -23.45 -9.70 18.48
N GLY A 115 -22.48 -9.11 17.80
CA GLY A 115 -22.63 -7.85 17.07
C GLY A 115 -22.41 -6.62 17.94
N LEU A 116 -23.02 -5.47 17.58
CA LEU A 116 -22.83 -4.21 18.30
C LEU A 116 -23.23 -4.30 19.77
N CYS A 117 -22.32 -3.94 20.65
CA CYS A 117 -22.62 -3.76 22.06
C CYS A 117 -23.52 -2.51 22.28
N ALA A 118 -24.16 -2.40 23.45
CA ALA A 118 -25.10 -1.33 23.77
C ALA A 118 -24.52 0.07 23.53
N THR A 119 -23.29 0.31 24.00
CA THR A 119 -22.63 1.63 23.85
C THR A 119 -22.39 1.99 22.39
N ALA A 120 -21.84 1.04 21.60
CA ALA A 120 -21.57 1.30 20.18
C ALA A 120 -22.87 1.45 19.37
N ALA A 121 -23.88 0.66 19.68
CA ALA A 121 -25.19 0.77 19.05
C ALA A 121 -25.83 2.16 19.28
N GLU A 122 -25.76 2.67 20.52
CA GLU A 122 -26.23 4.01 20.87
C GLU A 122 -25.45 5.11 20.13
N GLU A 123 -24.10 5.05 20.16
CA GLU A 123 -23.22 6.01 19.49
C GLU A 123 -23.46 6.07 17.97
N MET A 124 -23.81 4.94 17.34
CA MET A 124 -24.02 4.83 15.89
C MET A 124 -25.50 5.02 15.48
N GLY A 125 -26.43 5.05 16.42
CA GLY A 125 -27.87 5.09 16.13
C GLY A 125 -28.40 3.81 15.49
N LEU A 126 -27.83 2.66 15.82
CA LEU A 126 -28.18 1.35 15.28
C LEU A 126 -28.74 0.42 16.38
N PRO A 127 -29.48 -0.65 16.02
CA PRO A 127 -29.91 -1.65 17.00
C PRO A 127 -28.74 -2.38 17.67
N ILE A 128 -28.90 -2.70 18.96
CA ILE A 128 -27.98 -3.61 19.65
C ILE A 128 -27.98 -4.96 18.92
N GLY A 129 -26.81 -5.60 18.81
CA GLY A 129 -26.67 -6.87 18.11
C GLY A 129 -26.62 -6.75 16.58
N THR A 130 -26.59 -5.51 16.02
CA THR A 130 -26.32 -5.36 14.58
C THR A 130 -25.02 -6.10 14.23
N PRO A 131 -25.04 -7.00 13.24
CA PRO A 131 -23.88 -7.82 12.91
C PRO A 131 -22.63 -6.99 12.57
N VAL A 132 -21.51 -7.37 13.19
CA VAL A 132 -20.17 -6.84 12.92
C VAL A 132 -19.27 -7.99 12.53
N ALA A 133 -18.46 -7.80 11.51
CA ALA A 133 -17.49 -8.79 11.06
C ALA A 133 -16.06 -8.30 11.28
N VAL A 134 -15.14 -9.23 11.45
CA VAL A 134 -13.71 -8.96 11.46
C VAL A 134 -13.31 -8.28 10.16
N GLY A 135 -12.63 -7.15 10.28
CA GLY A 135 -12.20 -6.32 9.15
C GLY A 135 -10.85 -6.75 8.57
N MET A 136 -10.31 -5.86 7.74
CA MET A 136 -8.98 -6.02 7.16
C MET A 136 -8.35 -4.64 6.96
N ILE A 137 -7.07 -4.63 6.59
CA ILE A 137 -6.37 -3.40 6.22
C ILE A 137 -7.07 -2.79 5.00
N ASP A 138 -7.27 -1.47 5.02
CA ASP A 138 -8.00 -0.72 3.99
C ASP A 138 -7.48 -0.97 2.56
N ALA A 139 -6.15 -0.99 2.39
CA ALA A 139 -5.52 -1.31 1.11
C ALA A 139 -5.88 -2.71 0.61
N HIS A 140 -5.94 -3.71 1.51
CA HIS A 140 -6.30 -5.08 1.14
C HIS A 140 -7.79 -5.23 0.85
N ALA A 141 -8.65 -4.51 1.58
CA ALA A 141 -10.07 -4.41 1.26
C ALA A 141 -10.28 -3.78 -0.13
N GLY A 142 -9.55 -2.69 -0.41
CA GLY A 142 -9.49 -2.08 -1.73
C GLY A 142 -8.96 -3.05 -2.80
N GLY A 143 -7.97 -3.87 -2.46
CA GLY A 143 -7.41 -4.89 -3.33
C GLY A 143 -8.43 -5.94 -3.76
N ILE A 144 -9.20 -6.49 -2.82
CA ILE A 144 -10.29 -7.45 -3.12
C ILE A 144 -11.32 -6.81 -4.04
N GLY A 145 -11.81 -5.60 -3.70
CA GLY A 145 -12.76 -4.87 -4.52
C GLY A 145 -12.23 -4.58 -5.93
N THR A 146 -10.92 -4.37 -6.04
CA THR A 146 -10.24 -4.08 -7.31
C THR A 146 -10.15 -5.32 -8.19
N VAL A 147 -9.58 -6.44 -7.72
CA VAL A 147 -9.39 -7.65 -8.54
C VAL A 147 -10.70 -8.42 -8.78
N GLY A 148 -11.71 -8.21 -7.95
CA GLY A 148 -13.03 -8.82 -8.13
C GLY A 148 -13.70 -8.48 -9.47
N VAL A 149 -13.32 -7.37 -10.10
CA VAL A 149 -13.78 -6.97 -11.44
C VAL A 149 -13.44 -8.02 -12.52
N LEU A 150 -12.34 -8.75 -12.36
CA LEU A 150 -11.86 -9.76 -13.32
C LEU A 150 -12.15 -11.20 -12.87
N ASN A 151 -13.05 -11.40 -11.91
CA ASN A 151 -13.43 -12.71 -11.39
C ASN A 151 -12.26 -13.56 -10.86
N GLY A 152 -11.21 -12.92 -10.34
CA GLY A 152 -10.09 -13.64 -9.73
C GLY A 152 -8.94 -12.74 -9.33
N ALA A 153 -8.28 -13.10 -8.23
CA ALA A 153 -7.11 -12.40 -7.73
C ALA A 153 -5.79 -12.97 -8.31
N VAL A 154 -5.78 -14.26 -8.66
CA VAL A 154 -4.60 -14.91 -9.25
C VAL A 154 -4.39 -14.38 -10.67
N ASN A 155 -3.15 -14.11 -11.06
CA ASN A 155 -2.75 -13.53 -12.35
C ASN A 155 -3.19 -12.07 -12.57
N ASN A 156 -3.88 -11.46 -11.61
CA ASN A 156 -4.27 -10.05 -11.67
C ASN A 156 -3.64 -9.28 -10.50
N MET A 157 -2.90 -8.23 -10.82
CA MET A 157 -2.37 -7.34 -9.82
C MET A 157 -3.40 -6.25 -9.48
N ALA A 158 -3.78 -6.12 -8.21
CA ALA A 158 -4.48 -4.94 -7.75
C ALA A 158 -3.47 -3.79 -7.58
N TYR A 159 -3.77 -2.64 -8.14
CA TYR A 159 -2.97 -1.43 -8.01
C TYR A 159 -3.84 -0.29 -7.49
N VAL A 160 -3.69 0.00 -6.21
CA VAL A 160 -4.39 1.12 -5.57
C VAL A 160 -3.51 2.36 -5.70
N PHE A 161 -3.96 3.32 -6.52
CA PHE A 161 -3.21 4.55 -6.83
C PHE A 161 -3.86 5.75 -6.14
N GLY A 162 -3.34 6.09 -4.98
CA GLY A 162 -3.73 7.26 -4.18
C GLY A 162 -2.56 8.21 -3.93
N THR A 163 -2.50 8.76 -2.73
CA THR A 163 -1.36 9.57 -2.22
C THR A 163 -0.05 8.77 -2.29
N SER A 164 -0.09 7.54 -1.81
CA SER A 164 0.89 6.49 -2.08
C SER A 164 0.29 5.47 -3.06
N SER A 165 1.04 4.45 -3.45
CA SER A 165 0.48 3.33 -4.19
C SER A 165 0.77 2.00 -3.51
N CYS A 166 -0.15 1.04 -3.68
CA CYS A 166 0.02 -0.34 -3.25
C CYS A 166 -0.22 -1.27 -4.42
N THR A 167 0.67 -2.26 -4.60
CA THR A 167 0.49 -3.38 -5.51
C THR A 167 0.23 -4.63 -4.69
N MET A 168 -0.79 -5.39 -5.04
CA MET A 168 -1.16 -6.62 -4.37
C MET A 168 -1.30 -7.73 -5.39
N THR A 169 -0.48 -8.77 -5.23
CA THR A 169 -0.41 -9.91 -6.14
C THR A 169 -0.66 -11.19 -5.37
N THR A 170 -1.64 -11.96 -5.81
CA THR A 170 -2.07 -13.21 -5.17
C THR A 170 -1.48 -14.41 -5.89
N THR A 171 -0.91 -15.36 -5.12
CA THR A 171 -0.35 -16.62 -5.62
C THR A 171 -0.90 -17.81 -4.86
N GLN A 172 -0.95 -18.98 -5.50
CA GLN A 172 -1.38 -20.24 -4.84
C GLN A 172 -0.30 -20.76 -3.89
N GLU A 173 0.97 -20.58 -4.26
CA GLU A 173 2.12 -21.01 -3.49
C GLU A 173 2.88 -19.82 -2.94
N ALA A 174 3.65 -20.06 -1.87
CA ALA A 174 4.50 -19.03 -1.28
C ALA A 174 5.65 -18.67 -2.22
N VAL A 175 5.70 -17.43 -2.67
CA VAL A 175 6.79 -16.90 -3.50
C VAL A 175 7.48 -15.76 -2.77
N PHE A 176 8.78 -15.91 -2.50
CA PHE A 176 9.58 -14.90 -1.80
C PHE A 176 10.25 -13.97 -2.81
N VAL A 177 9.87 -12.71 -2.81
CA VAL A 177 10.44 -11.68 -3.67
C VAL A 177 11.23 -10.70 -2.80
N PRO A 178 12.57 -10.65 -2.92
CA PRO A 178 13.38 -9.73 -2.12
C PRO A 178 12.90 -8.28 -2.27
N GLY A 179 12.75 -7.57 -1.16
CA GLY A 179 12.30 -6.18 -1.13
C GLY A 179 10.80 -5.96 -1.35
N VAL A 180 10.03 -7.01 -1.59
CA VAL A 180 8.56 -6.99 -1.67
C VAL A 180 8.01 -7.66 -0.41
N TRP A 181 7.05 -7.01 0.26
CA TRP A 181 6.46 -7.54 1.48
C TRP A 181 5.64 -8.80 1.20
N GLY A 182 5.72 -9.73 2.12
CA GLY A 182 5.12 -11.05 1.99
C GLY A 182 6.20 -12.13 1.73
N PRO A 183 5.76 -13.34 1.32
CA PRO A 183 4.36 -13.71 1.09
C PRO A 183 3.55 -13.85 2.38
N TYR A 184 2.34 -13.30 2.37
CA TYR A 184 1.40 -13.30 3.49
C TYR A 184 0.27 -14.30 3.23
N TYR A 185 0.14 -15.33 4.07
CA TYR A 185 -0.90 -16.34 3.89
C TYR A 185 -2.26 -15.85 4.40
N SER A 186 -3.31 -16.01 3.59
CA SER A 186 -4.70 -15.62 3.92
C SER A 186 -4.91 -14.15 4.26
N ALA A 187 -3.97 -13.27 3.94
CA ALA A 187 -4.04 -11.87 4.35
C ALA A 187 -5.07 -11.06 3.54
N MET A 188 -5.30 -11.40 2.28
CA MET A 188 -6.29 -10.75 1.42
C MET A 188 -7.35 -11.73 0.94
N VAL A 189 -6.94 -12.82 0.32
CA VAL A 189 -7.83 -13.91 -0.12
C VAL A 189 -7.56 -15.14 0.72
N PRO A 190 -8.56 -15.68 1.45
CA PRO A 190 -8.37 -16.86 2.28
C PRO A 190 -7.78 -18.04 1.50
N GLY A 191 -6.77 -18.69 2.07
CA GLY A 191 -6.10 -19.85 1.47
C GLY A 191 -5.07 -19.54 0.39
N TYR A 192 -4.82 -18.24 0.09
CA TYR A 192 -3.83 -17.79 -0.89
C TYR A 192 -2.73 -16.96 -0.23
N TRP A 193 -1.62 -16.82 -0.95
CA TRP A 193 -0.50 -15.98 -0.54
C TRP A 193 -0.56 -14.60 -1.22
N LEU A 194 -0.18 -13.58 -0.49
CA LEU A 194 -0.17 -12.19 -0.94
C LEU A 194 1.25 -11.64 -0.93
N SER A 195 1.68 -11.06 -2.06
CA SER A 195 2.84 -10.19 -2.14
C SER A 195 2.37 -8.74 -2.24
N GLU A 196 2.88 -7.87 -1.36
CA GLU A 196 2.52 -6.46 -1.29
C GLU A 196 3.74 -5.59 -1.60
N GLY A 197 3.66 -4.80 -2.65
CA GLY A 197 4.62 -3.78 -3.01
C GLY A 197 3.99 -2.40 -3.06
N GLY A 198 4.63 -1.48 -3.74
CA GLY A 198 4.11 -0.16 -3.98
C GLY A 198 5.15 0.93 -3.85
N GLN A 199 4.70 2.18 -3.92
CA GLN A 199 5.53 3.36 -3.87
C GLN A 199 5.09 4.23 -2.69
N SER A 200 6.03 4.70 -1.87
CA SER A 200 5.76 5.51 -0.68
C SER A 200 5.08 6.84 -1.01
N ALA A 201 5.37 7.39 -2.19
CA ALA A 201 4.67 8.54 -2.77
C ALA A 201 4.32 8.24 -4.23
N ALA A 202 3.07 8.49 -4.62
CA ALA A 202 2.58 8.37 -5.98
C ALA A 202 1.84 9.65 -6.38
N GLY A 203 0.58 9.83 -6.03
CA GLY A 203 -0.09 11.12 -6.20
C GLY A 203 0.62 12.25 -5.48
N ALA A 204 1.08 12.01 -4.25
CA ALA A 204 1.86 13.00 -3.50
C ALA A 204 3.20 13.34 -4.19
N ALA A 205 3.82 12.39 -4.90
CA ALA A 205 5.04 12.67 -5.66
C ALA A 205 4.76 13.60 -6.84
N ILE A 206 3.63 13.42 -7.54
CA ILE A 206 3.20 14.33 -8.60
C ILE A 206 2.93 15.73 -8.03
N ASP A 207 2.18 15.85 -6.93
CA ASP A 207 1.90 17.15 -6.30
C ASP A 207 3.19 17.86 -5.88
N GLN A 208 4.13 17.13 -5.29
CA GLN A 208 5.42 17.66 -4.88
C GLN A 208 6.25 18.12 -6.10
N LEU A 209 6.32 17.29 -7.14
CA LEU A 209 7.03 17.61 -8.38
C LEU A 209 6.50 18.88 -9.03
N LEU A 210 5.19 19.01 -9.16
CA LEU A 210 4.55 20.18 -9.75
C LEU A 210 4.76 21.44 -8.91
N SER A 211 4.87 21.31 -7.57
CA SER A 211 5.04 22.44 -6.67
C SER A 211 6.32 23.24 -6.89
N PHE A 212 7.36 22.61 -7.45
CA PHE A 212 8.64 23.27 -7.74
C PHE A 212 8.62 24.14 -9.00
N HIS A 213 7.61 23.97 -9.87
CA HIS A 213 7.60 24.64 -11.15
C HIS A 213 7.02 26.06 -11.08
N PRO A 214 7.66 27.07 -11.70
CA PRO A 214 7.18 28.47 -11.67
C PRO A 214 5.74 28.66 -12.17
N ALA A 215 5.29 27.88 -13.19
CA ALA A 215 3.95 27.93 -13.73
C ALA A 215 2.88 27.22 -12.87
N ALA A 216 3.26 26.61 -11.74
CA ALA A 216 2.32 25.85 -10.91
C ALA A 216 1.14 26.68 -10.38
N ALA A 217 1.40 27.94 -10.04
CA ALA A 217 0.33 28.84 -9.54
C ALA A 217 -0.69 29.15 -10.63
N GLU A 218 -0.22 29.50 -11.83
CA GLU A 218 -1.07 29.74 -13.00
C GLU A 218 -1.89 28.51 -13.36
N ALA A 219 -1.28 27.33 -13.40
CA ALA A 219 -1.96 26.07 -13.71
C ALA A 219 -3.06 25.75 -12.67
N ARG A 220 -2.82 26.00 -11.37
CA ARG A 220 -3.82 25.83 -10.32
C ARG A 220 -5.02 26.74 -10.49
N GLU A 221 -4.81 28.00 -10.85
CA GLU A 221 -5.91 28.94 -11.12
C GLU A 221 -6.73 28.49 -12.34
N GLN A 222 -6.08 28.02 -13.39
CA GLN A 222 -6.78 27.49 -14.58
C GLN A 222 -7.57 26.22 -14.27
N ALA A 223 -6.99 25.27 -13.52
CA ALA A 223 -7.66 24.06 -13.06
C ALA A 223 -8.88 24.39 -12.18
N LYS A 224 -8.72 25.33 -11.24
CA LYS A 224 -9.83 25.81 -10.40
C LYS A 224 -10.95 26.46 -11.21
N ALA A 225 -10.60 27.26 -12.20
CA ALA A 225 -11.58 27.87 -13.11
C ALA A 225 -12.34 26.80 -13.93
N ALA A 226 -11.66 25.70 -14.29
CA ALA A 226 -12.27 24.55 -14.96
C ALA A 226 -13.04 23.62 -14.00
N GLY A 227 -12.96 23.82 -12.69
CA GLY A 227 -13.65 23.00 -11.69
C GLY A 227 -13.08 21.61 -11.51
N VAL A 228 -11.79 21.38 -11.84
CA VAL A 228 -11.14 20.08 -11.76
C VAL A 228 -9.80 20.15 -10.96
N PRO A 229 -9.32 19.06 -10.38
CA PRO A 229 -8.01 19.01 -9.76
C PRO A 229 -6.87 19.27 -10.77
N LEU A 230 -5.79 19.87 -10.31
CA LEU A 230 -4.63 20.20 -11.17
C LEU A 230 -4.09 19.00 -11.99
N PRO A 231 -3.90 17.79 -11.43
CA PRO A 231 -3.43 16.66 -12.21
C PRO A 231 -4.38 16.26 -13.34
N VAL A 232 -5.70 16.38 -13.12
CA VAL A 232 -6.71 16.11 -14.15
C VAL A 232 -6.64 17.15 -15.25
N TRP A 233 -6.58 18.44 -14.87
CA TRP A 233 -6.44 19.54 -15.83
C TRP A 233 -5.19 19.40 -16.71
N LEU A 234 -4.05 19.01 -16.12
CA LEU A 234 -2.83 18.77 -16.87
C LEU A 234 -2.96 17.57 -17.80
N ALA A 235 -3.60 16.50 -17.35
CA ALA A 235 -3.83 15.31 -18.16
C ALA A 235 -4.74 15.62 -19.37
N ASP A 236 -5.80 16.39 -19.18
CA ASP A 236 -6.68 16.87 -20.26
C ASP A 236 -5.89 17.75 -21.25
N ARG A 237 -5.05 18.65 -20.71
CA ARG A 237 -4.17 19.50 -21.53
C ARG A 237 -3.21 18.66 -22.40
N VAL A 238 -2.58 17.62 -21.85
CA VAL A 238 -1.74 16.68 -22.59
C VAL A 238 -2.50 16.09 -23.78
N LEU A 239 -3.73 15.61 -23.55
CA LEU A 239 -4.53 14.99 -24.60
C LEU A 239 -4.91 15.95 -25.75
N THR A 240 -4.86 17.26 -25.52
CA THR A 240 -5.03 18.24 -26.62
C THR A 240 -3.77 18.45 -27.48
N GLN A 241 -2.60 17.98 -27.00
CA GLN A 241 -1.30 18.22 -27.65
C GLN A 241 -0.76 17.00 -28.40
N VAL A 242 -1.40 15.85 -28.28
CA VAL A 242 -0.95 14.58 -28.87
C VAL A 242 -2.06 13.88 -29.63
N ALA A 243 -1.72 13.08 -30.62
CA ALA A 243 -2.71 12.34 -31.41
C ALA A 243 -3.21 11.08 -30.67
N SER A 244 -2.41 10.52 -29.77
CA SER A 244 -2.79 9.39 -28.90
C SER A 244 -2.17 9.55 -27.52
N PRO A 245 -2.78 8.97 -26.45
CA PRO A 245 -2.22 9.04 -25.11
C PRO A 245 -0.78 8.51 -25.00
N SER A 246 -0.42 7.47 -25.76
CA SER A 246 0.94 6.90 -25.76
C SER A 246 1.99 7.88 -26.30
N GLU A 247 1.62 8.78 -27.21
CA GLU A 247 2.52 9.80 -27.73
C GLU A 247 2.90 10.88 -26.72
N ALA A 248 2.17 10.95 -25.60
CA ALA A 248 2.43 11.92 -24.54
C ALA A 248 3.89 11.86 -24.04
N VAL A 249 4.54 10.70 -24.07
CA VAL A 249 5.96 10.56 -23.70
C VAL A 249 6.88 11.48 -24.49
N THR A 250 6.51 11.85 -25.71
CA THR A 250 7.30 12.75 -26.55
C THR A 250 7.37 14.17 -25.99
N LEU A 251 6.35 14.61 -25.24
CA LEU A 251 6.34 15.91 -24.57
C LEU A 251 7.40 15.98 -23.46
N ALA A 252 7.75 14.85 -22.88
CA ALA A 252 8.74 14.73 -21.81
C ALA A 252 10.14 14.34 -22.32
N ALA A 253 10.38 14.45 -23.64
CA ALA A 253 11.67 14.07 -24.22
C ALA A 253 12.82 14.84 -23.54
N GLY A 254 13.81 14.11 -23.02
CA GLY A 254 14.95 14.67 -22.29
C GLY A 254 14.70 14.98 -20.81
N LEU A 255 13.45 14.88 -20.30
CA LEU A 255 13.13 14.99 -18.89
C LEU A 255 13.01 13.60 -18.24
N HIS A 256 13.68 13.42 -17.11
CA HIS A 256 13.64 12.17 -16.37
C HIS A 256 13.33 12.44 -14.90
N VAL A 257 12.40 11.68 -14.32
CA VAL A 257 12.00 11.80 -12.92
C VAL A 257 12.06 10.43 -12.26
N VAL A 258 12.81 10.34 -11.16
CA VAL A 258 12.73 9.25 -10.20
C VAL A 258 11.94 9.80 -9.00
N PRO A 259 10.69 9.37 -8.78
CA PRO A 259 9.78 10.05 -7.84
C PRO A 259 9.91 9.58 -6.39
N GLU A 260 11.11 9.20 -5.96
CA GLU A 260 11.40 8.61 -4.63
C GLU A 260 11.54 9.69 -3.53
N PHE A 261 10.56 10.60 -3.43
CA PHE A 261 10.56 11.68 -2.43
C PHE A 261 10.51 11.16 -0.99
N LEU A 262 9.94 9.97 -0.76
CA LEU A 262 9.78 9.33 0.55
C LEU A 262 10.50 7.97 0.64
N GLY A 263 11.58 7.79 -0.12
CA GLY A 263 12.31 6.53 -0.21
C GLY A 263 11.66 5.53 -1.17
N ASN A 264 12.37 4.44 -1.43
CA ASN A 264 11.87 3.32 -2.24
C ASN A 264 11.27 2.25 -1.33
N ARG A 265 9.95 2.00 -1.43
CA ARG A 265 9.27 0.96 -0.67
C ARG A 265 9.58 -0.41 -1.24
N ALA A 266 9.42 -0.57 -2.56
CA ALA A 266 9.65 -1.80 -3.30
C ALA A 266 10.19 -1.48 -4.71
N PRO A 267 11.08 -2.32 -5.27
CA PRO A 267 11.63 -3.56 -4.71
C PRO A 267 12.93 -3.38 -3.92
N LEU A 268 13.46 -2.15 -3.80
CA LEU A 268 14.78 -1.94 -3.16
C LEU A 268 14.71 -1.90 -1.63
N ALA A 269 13.52 -1.62 -1.06
CA ALA A 269 13.31 -1.45 0.39
C ALA A 269 14.34 -0.49 1.02
N ASP A 270 14.59 0.64 0.35
CA ASP A 270 15.55 1.67 0.77
C ASP A 270 14.83 2.95 1.18
N PRO A 271 14.67 3.20 2.50
CA PRO A 271 14.04 4.41 3.00
C PRO A 271 14.89 5.67 2.80
N HIS A 272 16.16 5.53 2.42
CA HIS A 272 17.10 6.64 2.22
C HIS A 272 17.21 7.06 0.75
N ALA A 273 16.61 6.32 -0.18
CA ALA A 273 16.52 6.71 -1.59
C ALA A 273 15.90 8.12 -1.71
N LYS A 274 16.36 8.88 -2.69
CA LYS A 274 15.91 10.25 -2.93
C LYS A 274 15.42 10.42 -4.35
N ALA A 275 14.48 11.34 -4.53
CA ALA A 275 14.02 11.74 -5.84
C ALA A 275 15.14 12.38 -6.66
N LEU A 276 15.06 12.18 -7.98
CA LEU A 276 15.93 12.81 -8.95
C LEU A 276 15.07 13.42 -10.06
N ILE A 277 15.42 14.63 -10.47
CA ILE A 277 14.87 15.29 -11.65
C ILE A 277 16.07 15.65 -12.52
N ALA A 278 16.07 15.16 -13.75
CA ALA A 278 17.16 15.44 -14.71
C ALA A 278 16.60 16.02 -16.02
N GLY A 279 17.41 16.83 -16.70
CA GLY A 279 17.04 17.41 -17.98
C GLY A 279 16.29 18.74 -17.91
N LEU A 280 16.23 19.38 -16.72
CA LEU A 280 15.61 20.71 -16.57
C LEU A 280 16.37 21.76 -17.36
N GLY A 281 15.62 22.57 -18.15
CA GLY A 281 16.07 23.77 -18.80
C GLY A 281 15.71 25.03 -18.03
N MET A 282 15.60 26.14 -18.73
CA MET A 282 15.21 27.43 -18.17
C MET A 282 13.76 27.83 -18.50
N GLU A 283 13.01 26.97 -19.15
CA GLU A 283 11.62 27.15 -19.51
C GLU A 283 10.76 27.25 -18.26
N ARG A 284 9.78 28.16 -18.27
CA ARG A 284 8.95 28.47 -17.08
C ARG A 284 7.46 28.54 -17.41
N ASP A 285 7.07 28.06 -18.57
CA ASP A 285 5.71 28.12 -19.09
C ASP A 285 4.88 26.87 -18.76
N LEU A 286 3.62 26.90 -19.15
CA LEU A 286 2.69 25.78 -18.93
C LEU A 286 3.06 24.55 -19.76
N ASP A 287 3.73 24.70 -20.90
CA ASP A 287 4.13 23.56 -21.72
C ASP A 287 5.24 22.78 -21.04
N ASN A 288 6.21 23.46 -20.43
CA ASN A 288 7.26 22.81 -19.66
C ASN A 288 6.71 22.17 -18.37
N LEU A 289 5.76 22.82 -17.67
CA LEU A 289 5.05 22.20 -16.55
C LEU A 289 4.32 20.92 -16.99
N THR A 290 3.66 20.96 -18.14
CA THR A 290 2.96 19.79 -18.71
C THR A 290 3.94 18.65 -19.04
N ALA A 291 5.10 18.98 -19.63
CA ALA A 291 6.17 18.03 -19.88
C ALA A 291 6.71 17.40 -18.58
N LEU A 292 6.90 18.20 -17.53
CA LEU A 292 7.33 17.73 -16.21
C LEU A 292 6.30 16.79 -15.58
N TYR A 293 5.01 17.10 -15.72
CA TYR A 293 3.92 16.23 -15.28
C TYR A 293 3.97 14.86 -15.96
N VAL A 294 4.13 14.83 -17.29
CA VAL A 294 4.27 13.58 -18.05
C VAL A 294 5.51 12.80 -17.60
N ALA A 295 6.65 13.46 -17.44
CA ALA A 295 7.88 12.82 -16.94
C ALA A 295 7.67 12.19 -15.55
N GLY A 296 6.93 12.86 -14.67
CA GLY A 296 6.55 12.34 -13.36
C GLY A 296 5.69 11.08 -13.44
N LEU A 297 4.67 11.07 -14.31
CA LEU A 297 3.83 9.89 -14.54
C LEU A 297 4.66 8.71 -15.10
N CYS A 298 5.55 8.98 -16.04
CA CYS A 298 6.47 7.97 -16.56
C CYS A 298 7.37 7.40 -15.45
N GLY A 299 7.90 8.25 -14.56
CA GLY A 299 8.71 7.83 -13.42
C GLY A 299 7.97 6.91 -12.47
N ILE A 300 6.68 7.20 -12.19
CA ILE A 300 5.81 6.30 -11.42
C ILE A 300 5.62 4.97 -12.16
N GLY A 301 5.37 5.01 -13.46
CA GLY A 301 5.23 3.82 -14.30
C GLY A 301 6.49 2.94 -14.31
N TYR A 302 7.67 3.55 -14.38
CA TYR A 302 8.94 2.81 -14.31
C TYR A 302 9.18 2.18 -12.94
N GLY A 303 8.81 2.85 -11.86
CA GLY A 303 8.84 2.27 -10.51
C GLY A 303 7.89 1.08 -10.37
N LEU A 304 6.68 1.16 -10.93
CA LEU A 304 5.75 0.03 -10.99
C LEU A 304 6.33 -1.12 -11.83
N ARG A 305 6.95 -0.82 -12.97
CA ARG A 305 7.64 -1.81 -13.80
C ARG A 305 8.75 -2.53 -13.05
N GLN A 306 9.55 -1.84 -12.24
CA GLN A 306 10.58 -2.47 -11.41
C GLN A 306 10.00 -3.51 -10.45
N ILE A 307 8.84 -3.22 -9.83
CA ILE A 307 8.15 -4.16 -8.95
C ILE A 307 7.71 -5.40 -9.74
N ILE A 308 7.12 -5.21 -10.89
CA ILE A 308 6.68 -6.30 -11.78
C ILE A 308 7.88 -7.16 -12.20
N ASP A 309 8.98 -6.56 -12.61
CA ASP A 309 10.17 -7.28 -13.04
C ASP A 309 10.80 -8.08 -11.89
N ALA A 310 10.83 -7.53 -10.67
CA ALA A 310 11.27 -8.26 -9.48
C ALA A 310 10.38 -9.47 -9.18
N GLN A 311 9.07 -9.33 -9.34
CA GLN A 311 8.11 -10.43 -9.18
C GLN A 311 8.28 -11.49 -10.28
N ARG A 312 8.43 -11.09 -11.53
CA ARG A 312 8.67 -12.00 -12.67
C ARG A 312 9.94 -12.81 -12.52
N ALA A 313 11.01 -12.18 -12.02
CA ALA A 313 12.27 -12.87 -11.74
C ALA A 313 12.12 -14.01 -10.71
N CYS A 314 11.08 -13.95 -9.89
CA CYS A 314 10.73 -14.97 -8.91
C CYS A 314 9.56 -15.88 -9.35
N GLY A 315 9.09 -15.76 -10.60
CA GLY A 315 8.04 -16.61 -11.17
C GLY A 315 6.60 -16.13 -10.92
N ILE A 316 6.41 -14.88 -10.49
CA ILE A 316 5.07 -14.28 -10.39
C ILE A 316 4.77 -13.53 -11.67
N GLU A 317 3.73 -13.97 -12.40
CA GLU A 317 3.25 -13.29 -13.60
C GLU A 317 1.92 -12.58 -13.31
N SER A 318 1.81 -11.35 -13.80
CA SER A 318 0.56 -10.58 -13.80
C SER A 318 0.13 -10.36 -15.24
N GLU A 319 -1.02 -10.91 -15.63
CA GLU A 319 -1.60 -10.75 -16.96
C GLU A 319 -2.26 -9.39 -17.11
N ASN A 320 -2.88 -8.92 -16.03
CA ASN A 320 -3.54 -7.63 -15.98
C ASN A 320 -3.20 -6.88 -14.69
N ILE A 321 -3.22 -5.56 -14.78
CA ILE A 321 -3.23 -4.67 -13.62
C ILE A 321 -4.62 -4.06 -13.53
N VAL A 322 -5.29 -4.25 -12.39
CA VAL A 322 -6.56 -3.59 -12.12
C VAL A 322 -6.29 -2.40 -11.24
N ILE A 323 -6.53 -1.19 -11.77
CA ILE A 323 -6.26 0.06 -11.09
C ILE A 323 -7.50 0.62 -10.42
N SER A 324 -7.34 1.08 -9.19
CA SER A 324 -8.32 1.85 -8.44
C SER A 324 -7.68 3.12 -7.86
N GLY A 325 -8.52 4.03 -7.36
CA GLY A 325 -8.08 5.33 -6.86
C GLY A 325 -8.24 6.45 -7.88
N GLY A 326 -8.35 7.69 -7.38
CA GLY A 326 -8.77 8.84 -8.18
C GLY A 326 -7.88 9.15 -9.38
N ALA A 327 -6.55 9.11 -9.20
CA ALA A 327 -5.59 9.39 -10.28
C ALA A 327 -5.63 8.34 -11.39
N GLY A 328 -5.91 7.08 -11.05
CA GLY A 328 -5.99 5.97 -11.99
C GLY A 328 -7.21 5.99 -12.92
N GLN A 329 -8.18 6.87 -12.67
CA GLN A 329 -9.38 6.96 -13.52
C GLN A 329 -9.14 7.69 -14.84
N HIS A 330 -8.10 8.50 -14.94
CA HIS A 330 -7.83 9.24 -16.16
C HIS A 330 -7.22 8.34 -17.25
N PRO A 331 -7.73 8.38 -18.51
CA PRO A 331 -7.24 7.53 -19.61
C PRO A 331 -5.75 7.69 -19.91
N LEU A 332 -5.23 8.93 -19.87
CA LEU A 332 -3.80 9.21 -20.06
C LEU A 332 -2.95 8.48 -19.03
N VAL A 333 -3.32 8.55 -17.76
CA VAL A 333 -2.56 7.92 -16.67
C VAL A 333 -2.51 6.41 -16.87
N ARG A 334 -3.66 5.78 -17.16
CA ARG A 334 -3.70 4.33 -17.42
C ARG A 334 -2.85 3.93 -18.61
N GLN A 335 -2.90 4.70 -19.70
CA GLN A 335 -2.13 4.37 -20.89
C GLN A 335 -0.62 4.47 -20.65
N LEU A 336 -0.16 5.56 -20.05
CA LEU A 336 1.27 5.74 -19.75
C LEU A 336 1.79 4.65 -18.79
N LEU A 337 1.01 4.28 -17.78
CA LEU A 337 1.37 3.17 -16.89
C LEU A 337 1.39 1.82 -17.63
N ALA A 338 0.42 1.55 -18.51
CA ALA A 338 0.37 0.33 -19.31
C ALA A 338 1.58 0.24 -20.25
N ASP A 339 1.92 1.33 -20.92
CA ASP A 339 3.07 1.41 -21.82
C ASP A 339 4.39 1.17 -21.07
N ALA A 340 4.55 1.75 -19.87
CA ALA A 340 5.73 1.55 -19.04
C ALA A 340 5.85 0.10 -18.54
N CYS A 341 4.74 -0.50 -18.15
CA CYS A 341 4.72 -1.85 -17.56
C CYS A 341 4.71 -2.98 -18.59
N GLY A 342 4.23 -2.72 -19.79
CA GLY A 342 3.98 -3.76 -20.81
C GLY A 342 2.90 -4.75 -20.39
N VAL A 343 1.92 -4.29 -19.59
CA VAL A 343 0.80 -5.07 -19.06
C VAL A 343 -0.49 -4.27 -19.23
N SER A 344 -1.58 -4.94 -19.60
CA SER A 344 -2.89 -4.29 -19.72
C SER A 344 -3.35 -3.72 -18.39
N ILE A 345 -3.84 -2.47 -18.41
CA ILE A 345 -4.42 -1.81 -17.22
C ILE A 345 -5.91 -1.64 -17.41
N VAL A 346 -6.68 -2.23 -16.48
CA VAL A 346 -8.13 -2.17 -16.42
C VAL A 346 -8.56 -1.32 -15.23
N SER A 347 -9.53 -0.45 -15.40
CA SER A 347 -10.10 0.30 -14.28
C SER A 347 -11.32 -0.41 -13.70
N THR A 348 -11.54 -0.21 -12.38
CA THR A 348 -12.81 -0.61 -11.76
C THR A 348 -13.96 0.24 -12.31
N ALA A 349 -15.13 -0.36 -12.53
CA ALA A 349 -16.32 0.35 -13.00
C ALA A 349 -16.96 1.25 -11.93
N SER A 350 -16.60 1.08 -10.65
CA SER A 350 -17.08 1.91 -9.55
C SER A 350 -16.19 3.14 -9.38
N ARG A 351 -16.83 4.31 -9.31
CA ARG A 351 -16.20 5.59 -8.98
C ARG A 351 -15.97 5.69 -7.47
#